data_63985d8fe7a6f1c504dcf7ee379ff26b
#
_entry.id   63985d8fe7a6f1c504dcf7ee379ff26b
#
_cell.length_a   1.000
_cell.length_b   1.000
_cell.length_c   1.000
_cell.angle_alpha   90.00
_cell.angle_beta   90.00
_cell.angle_gamma   90.00
#
_symmetry.space_group_name_H-M   'P 1'
#
loop_
_entity.id
_entity.type
_entity.pdbx_description
1 polymer ?
#
loop_
_entity_poly.entity_id
_entity_poly.type
_entity_poly.pdbx_seq_one_letter_code
_entity_poly.pdbx_strand_id
1 'polypeptide(L)'
;ASSTKHLDDMSYNSTAEVWYKLTVSEFAKEGVYPVNFTVNATVWREDSVNGTDVQEDVTFSMNVFMTVVGNGNMSGVTSAISPLEIAGREDHAIASPTGKPGETVVMSIPIVNKGQTLTNVTVAPVVTGDLETFPFVTTDINYGRELGTMENGTRQTVDWPMTISPYATTGNKVVTFRATYEENGVYGECTFN
;
A
#
# COMPACT_ATOMS: atom_id res chain seq x y z
N ALA A 1 -19.17 1.42 -22.04
CA ALA A 1 -19.61 0.65 -20.86
C ALA A 1 -19.44 1.53 -19.63
N SER A 2 -20.44 1.60 -18.75
CA SER A 2 -20.34 2.36 -17.51
C SER A 2 -19.34 1.66 -16.57
N SER A 3 -18.42 2.42 -16.05
CA SER A 3 -17.51 1.96 -15.00
C SER A 3 -18.14 2.06 -13.59
N THR A 4 -19.37 2.57 -13.51
CA THR A 4 -20.10 2.74 -12.25
C THR A 4 -20.89 1.48 -11.91
N LYS A 5 -20.82 1.05 -10.66
CA LYS A 5 -21.64 -0.01 -10.08
C LYS A 5 -22.45 0.58 -8.94
N HIS A 6 -23.71 0.19 -8.86
CA HIS A 6 -24.56 0.52 -7.73
C HIS A 6 -24.53 -0.64 -6.74
N LEU A 7 -24.42 -0.30 -5.48
CA LEU A 7 -24.58 -1.22 -4.35
C LEU A 7 -25.94 -0.92 -3.70
N ASP A 8 -26.58 -1.95 -3.22
CA ASP A 8 -27.77 -1.83 -2.40
C ASP A 8 -27.41 -1.22 -1.03
N ASP A 9 -28.43 -0.92 -0.24
CA ASP A 9 -28.24 -0.39 1.10
C ASP A 9 -27.36 -1.31 1.95
N MET A 10 -26.36 -0.71 2.57
CA MET A 10 -25.37 -1.42 3.37
C MET A 10 -25.55 -1.10 4.84
N SER A 11 -25.75 -2.13 5.64
CA SER A 11 -25.78 -2.01 7.10
C SER A 11 -24.38 -1.84 7.68
N TYR A 12 -24.29 -1.35 8.90
CA TYR A 12 -23.04 -1.28 9.65
C TYR A 12 -22.34 -2.67 9.68
N ASN A 13 -21.04 -2.70 9.42
CA ASN A 13 -20.22 -3.91 9.30
C ASN A 13 -20.62 -4.89 8.17
N SER A 14 -21.49 -4.51 7.25
CA SER A 14 -21.74 -5.32 6.06
C SER A 14 -20.61 -5.18 5.04
N THR A 15 -20.43 -6.21 4.23
CA THR A 15 -19.43 -6.25 3.15
C THR A 15 -20.14 -6.48 1.84
N ALA A 16 -19.73 -5.77 0.80
CA ALA A 16 -20.18 -6.00 -0.56
C ALA A 16 -18.99 -6.23 -1.49
N GLU A 17 -19.14 -7.16 -2.42
CA GLU A 17 -18.14 -7.41 -3.45
C GLU A 17 -18.57 -6.78 -4.77
N VAL A 18 -17.62 -6.10 -5.40
CA VAL A 18 -17.85 -5.44 -6.70
C VAL A 18 -16.86 -5.97 -7.73
N TRP A 19 -17.38 -6.45 -8.83
CA TRP A 19 -16.60 -7.04 -9.90
C TRP A 19 -16.50 -6.10 -11.10
N TYR A 20 -15.28 -5.81 -11.54
CA TYR A 20 -15.00 -5.07 -12.77
C TYR A 20 -14.22 -5.95 -13.74
N LYS A 21 -14.68 -6.00 -14.97
CA LYS A 21 -13.90 -6.57 -16.07
C LYS A 21 -13.14 -5.45 -16.74
N LEU A 22 -11.83 -5.48 -16.60
CA LEU A 22 -10.92 -4.54 -17.22
C LEU A 22 -10.23 -5.21 -18.41
N THR A 23 -10.01 -4.45 -19.47
CA THR A 23 -9.20 -4.88 -20.61
C THR A 23 -7.94 -4.04 -20.64
N VAL A 24 -6.81 -4.71 -20.59
CA VAL A 24 -5.50 -4.05 -20.71
C VAL A 24 -5.32 -3.66 -22.18
N SER A 25 -4.92 -2.40 -22.43
CA SER A 25 -4.58 -1.94 -23.77
C SER A 25 -3.38 -2.73 -24.32
N GLU A 26 -3.40 -3.08 -25.60
CA GLU A 26 -2.27 -3.70 -26.29
C GLU A 26 -1.01 -2.81 -26.29
N PHE A 27 -1.18 -1.50 -26.10
CA PHE A 27 -0.10 -0.53 -25.99
C PHE A 27 0.32 -0.25 -24.54
N ALA A 28 -0.30 -0.92 -23.57
CA ALA A 28 0.08 -0.74 -22.17
C ALA A 28 1.49 -1.28 -21.97
N LYS A 29 2.35 -0.44 -21.37
CA LYS A 29 3.67 -0.86 -20.94
C LYS A 29 3.55 -1.77 -19.73
N GLU A 30 4.56 -2.63 -19.55
CA GLU A 30 4.69 -3.36 -18.30
C GLU A 30 4.84 -2.38 -17.14
N GLY A 31 4.23 -2.72 -16.02
CA GLY A 31 4.27 -1.85 -14.85
C GLY A 31 3.10 -2.03 -13.91
N VAL A 32 3.17 -1.31 -12.80
CA VAL A 32 2.08 -1.25 -11.83
C VAL A 32 1.31 0.04 -12.04
N TYR A 33 0.02 -0.11 -12.23
CA TYR A 33 -0.89 1.00 -12.51
C TYR A 33 -1.90 1.15 -11.38
N PRO A 34 -2.02 2.34 -10.78
CA PRO A 34 -3.08 2.60 -9.83
C PRO A 34 -4.42 2.70 -10.57
N VAL A 35 -5.39 1.95 -10.12
CA VAL A 35 -6.79 2.12 -10.52
C VAL A 35 -7.51 2.80 -9.37
N ASN A 36 -7.94 4.03 -9.58
CA ASN A 36 -8.67 4.79 -8.58
C ASN A 36 -10.15 4.40 -8.59
N PHE A 37 -10.65 4.04 -7.41
CA PHE A 37 -12.07 3.81 -7.16
C PHE A 37 -12.61 4.94 -6.31
N THR A 38 -13.68 5.56 -6.76
CA THR A 38 -14.43 6.54 -6.00
C THR A 38 -15.75 5.94 -5.56
N VAL A 39 -16.04 6.03 -4.29
CA VAL A 39 -17.30 5.58 -3.70
C VAL A 39 -18.07 6.80 -3.22
N ASN A 40 -19.27 6.95 -3.73
CA ASN A 40 -20.23 7.94 -3.24
C ASN A 40 -21.33 7.20 -2.51
N ALA A 41 -21.64 7.64 -1.31
CA ALA A 41 -22.68 7.06 -0.48
C ALA A 41 -23.42 8.15 0.28
N THR A 42 -24.68 7.92 0.54
CA THR A 42 -25.48 8.71 1.49
C THR A 42 -25.53 7.93 2.79
N VAL A 43 -25.01 8.50 3.86
CA VAL A 43 -25.04 7.89 5.19
C VAL A 43 -26.08 8.54 6.08
N TRP A 44 -26.71 7.71 6.91
CA TRP A 44 -27.61 8.17 7.95
C TRP A 44 -26.85 8.28 9.26
N ARG A 45 -26.94 9.42 9.89
CA ARG A 45 -26.39 9.66 11.23
C ARG A 45 -27.49 10.16 12.14
N GLU A 46 -27.49 9.65 13.35
CA GLU A 46 -28.30 10.23 14.40
C GLU A 46 -27.63 11.54 14.85
N ASP A 47 -28.39 12.65 14.78
CA ASP A 47 -27.93 13.91 15.34
C ASP A 47 -27.95 13.80 16.86
N SER A 48 -26.78 13.84 17.46
CA SER A 48 -26.58 13.73 18.91
C SER A 48 -27.24 14.84 19.73
N VAL A 49 -27.69 15.92 19.10
CA VAL A 49 -28.31 17.07 19.76
C VAL A 49 -29.83 16.95 19.79
N ASN A 50 -30.42 16.46 18.69
CA ASN A 50 -31.90 16.46 18.53
C ASN A 50 -32.49 15.05 18.36
N GLY A 51 -31.69 14.00 18.30
CA GLY A 51 -32.17 12.63 18.09
C GLY A 51 -32.88 12.40 16.75
N THR A 52 -32.61 13.25 15.75
CA THR A 52 -33.18 13.13 14.41
C THR A 52 -32.14 12.56 13.47
N ASP A 53 -32.57 11.67 12.58
CA ASP A 53 -31.66 11.14 11.54
C ASP A 53 -31.32 12.23 10.52
N VAL A 54 -30.04 12.43 10.31
CA VAL A 54 -29.51 13.35 9.29
C VAL A 54 -28.86 12.54 8.17
N GLN A 55 -29.18 12.88 6.93
CA GLN A 55 -28.51 12.36 5.76
C GLN A 55 -27.28 13.19 5.44
N GLU A 56 -26.17 12.51 5.18
CA GLU A 56 -24.93 13.12 4.74
C GLU A 56 -24.38 12.36 3.52
N ASP A 57 -24.10 13.10 2.44
CA ASP A 57 -23.44 12.53 1.27
C ASP A 57 -21.93 12.51 1.53
N VAL A 58 -21.35 11.34 1.43
CA VAL A 58 -19.91 11.11 1.61
C VAL A 58 -19.28 10.58 0.33
N THR A 59 -18.09 11.06 0.06
CA THR A 59 -17.27 10.57 -1.06
C THR A 59 -15.91 10.18 -0.53
N PHE A 60 -15.44 9.00 -0.85
CA PHE A 60 -14.08 8.57 -0.58
C PHE A 60 -13.49 7.85 -1.79
N SER A 61 -12.17 7.87 -1.89
CA SER A 61 -11.45 7.25 -2.99
C SER A 61 -10.40 6.29 -2.44
N MET A 62 -10.19 5.19 -3.16
CA MET A 62 -9.14 4.23 -2.89
C MET A 62 -8.42 3.86 -4.19
N ASN A 63 -7.15 3.52 -4.09
CA ASN A 63 -6.37 2.99 -5.21
C ASN A 63 -6.18 1.49 -5.05
N VAL A 64 -6.47 0.76 -6.11
CA VAL A 64 -6.11 -0.64 -6.26
C VAL A 64 -5.02 -0.70 -7.32
N PHE A 65 -3.91 -1.33 -7.01
CA PHE A 65 -2.80 -1.44 -7.95
C PHE A 65 -2.94 -2.69 -8.81
N MET A 66 -2.84 -2.50 -10.12
CA MET A 66 -2.83 -3.57 -11.10
C MET A 66 -1.46 -3.69 -11.72
N THR A 67 -0.95 -4.92 -11.77
CA THR A 67 0.30 -5.21 -12.49
C THR A 67 -0.01 -5.63 -13.91
N VAL A 68 0.55 -4.92 -14.87
CA VAL A 68 0.55 -5.30 -16.28
C VAL A 68 1.86 -6.01 -16.56
N VAL A 69 1.79 -7.27 -16.94
CA VAL A 69 2.93 -8.09 -17.35
C VAL A 69 2.93 -8.23 -18.88
N GLY A 70 4.09 -8.18 -19.48
CA GLY A 70 4.22 -8.30 -20.92
C GLY A 70 3.94 -9.72 -21.41
N ASN A 71 3.63 -9.82 -22.70
CA ASN A 71 3.34 -11.09 -23.38
C ASN A 71 4.62 -11.90 -23.70
N GLY A 72 5.78 -11.42 -23.32
CA GLY A 72 7.06 -12.00 -23.62
C GLY A 72 7.74 -12.56 -22.39
N ASN A 73 7.84 -13.86 -22.36
CA ASN A 73 8.77 -14.64 -21.51
C ASN A 73 8.92 -14.09 -20.09
N MET A 74 8.23 -14.69 -19.18
CA MET A 74 8.56 -14.72 -17.76
C MET A 74 9.98 -15.30 -17.52
N SER A 75 10.90 -14.99 -18.40
CA SER A 75 12.30 -15.45 -18.37
C SER A 75 13.18 -14.53 -17.53
N GLY A 76 12.60 -13.86 -16.54
CA GLY A 76 13.33 -12.97 -15.67
C GLY A 76 12.92 -13.01 -14.20
N VAL A 77 11.85 -13.70 -13.86
CA VAL A 77 11.52 -13.91 -12.45
C VAL A 77 12.26 -15.13 -11.93
N THR A 78 13.55 -15.06 -11.99
CA THR A 78 14.43 -15.95 -11.24
C THR A 78 14.93 -15.19 -10.03
N SER A 79 14.08 -14.89 -9.08
CA SER A 79 14.66 -14.67 -7.78
C SER A 79 13.68 -15.02 -6.69
N ALA A 80 13.90 -16.16 -6.10
CA ALA A 80 13.45 -16.46 -4.76
C ALA A 80 14.12 -15.55 -3.70
N ILE A 81 14.96 -14.60 -4.13
CA ILE A 81 15.70 -13.70 -3.25
C ILE A 81 15.36 -12.26 -3.67
N SER A 82 14.69 -11.55 -2.78
CA SER A 82 14.43 -10.12 -2.93
C SER A 82 15.75 -9.35 -3.07
N PRO A 83 15.96 -8.52 -4.10
CA PRO A 83 17.16 -7.69 -4.20
C PRO A 83 17.18 -6.59 -3.14
N LEU A 84 16.03 -6.21 -2.61
CA LEU A 84 15.89 -5.21 -1.56
C LEU A 84 15.47 -5.86 -0.25
N GLU A 85 16.11 -5.45 0.82
CA GLU A 85 15.80 -5.91 2.16
C GLU A 85 15.95 -4.77 3.19
N ILE A 86 15.44 -4.99 4.40
CA ILE A 86 15.65 -4.08 5.51
C ILE A 86 17.09 -4.26 6.01
N ALA A 87 17.86 -3.17 5.95
CA ALA A 87 19.27 -3.18 6.39
C ALA A 87 19.37 -3.24 7.91
N GLY A 88 20.38 -3.94 8.43
CA GLY A 88 20.63 -4.05 9.86
C GLY A 88 19.74 -5.03 10.59
N ARG A 89 18.95 -5.83 9.87
CA ARG A 89 18.16 -6.91 10.46
C ARG A 89 19.04 -7.98 11.11
N GLU A 90 20.21 -8.20 10.54
CA GLU A 90 21.21 -9.14 11.06
C GLU A 90 21.81 -8.66 12.39
N ASP A 91 21.94 -7.34 12.58
CA ASP A 91 22.56 -6.72 13.75
C ASP A 91 21.53 -6.31 14.81
N HIS A 92 20.25 -6.58 14.61
CA HIS A 92 19.15 -6.13 15.49
C HIS A 92 19.13 -4.59 15.71
N ALA A 93 19.73 -3.84 14.78
CA ALA A 93 19.96 -2.40 14.88
C ALA A 93 18.76 -1.56 14.42
N ILE A 94 17.63 -2.18 14.09
CA ILE A 94 16.43 -1.46 13.64
C ILE A 94 15.58 -1.18 14.86
N ALA A 95 15.43 0.10 15.17
CA ALA A 95 14.47 0.54 16.16
C ALA A 95 13.06 0.46 15.55
N SER A 96 12.27 -0.50 15.99
CA SER A 96 10.83 -0.50 15.69
C SER A 96 10.16 0.64 16.44
N PRO A 97 9.35 1.47 15.78
CA PRO A 97 8.62 2.53 16.46
C PRO A 97 7.64 1.90 17.46
N THR A 98 7.53 2.52 18.62
CA THR A 98 6.53 2.17 19.63
C THR A 98 5.63 3.38 19.85
N GLY A 99 4.35 3.14 20.04
CA GLY A 99 3.37 4.20 20.30
C GLY A 99 2.06 3.64 20.80
N LYS A 100 1.20 4.52 21.24
CA LYS A 100 -0.16 4.18 21.70
C LYS A 100 -1.17 4.42 20.58
N PRO A 101 -2.35 3.77 20.62
CA PRO A 101 -3.45 4.11 19.74
C PRO A 101 -3.73 5.63 19.71
N GLY A 102 -3.82 6.20 18.52
CA GLY A 102 -4.01 7.63 18.28
C GLY A 102 -2.71 8.46 18.20
N GLU A 103 -1.57 7.93 18.59
CA GLU A 103 -0.29 8.63 18.47
C GLU A 103 0.26 8.56 17.04
N THR A 104 0.97 9.62 16.65
CA THR A 104 1.76 9.61 15.39
C THR A 104 3.19 9.16 15.70
N VAL A 105 3.62 8.14 14.98
CA VAL A 105 4.99 7.59 15.04
C VAL A 105 5.65 7.72 13.69
N VAL A 106 6.98 7.72 13.65
CA VAL A 106 7.73 7.68 12.40
C VAL A 106 8.33 6.29 12.25
N MET A 107 7.93 5.60 11.18
CA MET A 107 8.60 4.37 10.76
C MET A 107 9.81 4.77 9.90
N SER A 108 11.00 4.61 10.44
CA SER A 108 12.27 4.85 9.73
C SER A 108 12.85 3.52 9.30
N ILE A 109 12.69 3.20 8.03
CA ILE A 109 13.07 1.89 7.49
C ILE A 109 14.33 2.04 6.64
N PRO A 110 15.45 1.49 7.07
CA PRO A 110 16.68 1.43 6.28
C PRO A 110 16.57 0.30 5.25
N ILE A 111 16.63 0.63 3.98
CA ILE A 111 16.53 -0.31 2.86
C ILE A 111 17.90 -0.42 2.21
N VAL A 112 18.32 -1.63 1.92
CA VAL A 112 19.59 -1.92 1.24
C VAL A 112 19.34 -2.75 -0.03
N ASN A 113 20.05 -2.40 -1.10
CA ASN A 113 20.09 -3.23 -2.29
C ASN A 113 21.23 -4.26 -2.16
N LYS A 114 20.88 -5.53 -2.16
CA LYS A 114 21.83 -6.68 -2.17
C LYS A 114 22.00 -7.31 -3.56
N GLY A 115 21.18 -6.86 -4.51
CA GLY A 115 21.22 -7.34 -5.90
C GLY A 115 22.13 -6.51 -6.81
N GLN A 116 21.84 -6.51 -8.09
CA GLN A 116 22.47 -5.63 -9.06
C GLN A 116 21.93 -4.20 -8.93
N THR A 117 22.44 -3.29 -9.74
CA THR A 117 21.93 -1.92 -9.79
C THR A 117 20.47 -1.90 -10.19
N LEU A 118 19.65 -1.27 -9.37
CA LEU A 118 18.22 -1.05 -9.59
C LEU A 118 17.98 0.41 -9.93
N THR A 119 17.07 0.67 -10.84
CA THR A 119 16.63 2.01 -11.22
C THR A 119 15.12 2.16 -10.94
N ASN A 120 14.65 3.40 -10.86
CA ASN A 120 13.24 3.70 -10.61
C ASN A 120 12.66 2.98 -9.37
N VAL A 121 13.49 2.85 -8.34
CA VAL A 121 13.10 2.17 -7.11
C VAL A 121 12.07 3.02 -6.36
N THR A 122 10.92 2.42 -6.09
CA THR A 122 9.86 3.01 -5.25
C THR A 122 9.45 2.01 -4.19
N VAL A 123 9.29 2.45 -2.96
CA VAL A 123 8.89 1.61 -1.83
C VAL A 123 7.66 2.19 -1.14
N ALA A 124 6.73 1.33 -0.77
CA ALA A 124 5.54 1.69 0.00
C ALA A 124 5.17 0.59 0.99
N PRO A 125 4.59 0.92 2.15
CA PRO A 125 3.92 -0.09 2.98
C PRO A 125 2.69 -0.63 2.25
N VAL A 126 2.42 -1.92 2.43
CA VAL A 126 1.21 -2.55 1.93
C VAL A 126 0.06 -2.19 2.86
N VAL A 127 -0.81 -1.31 2.38
CA VAL A 127 -1.99 -0.87 3.12
C VAL A 127 -3.05 -1.97 3.05
N THR A 128 -3.49 -2.43 4.21
CA THR A 128 -4.57 -3.41 4.34
C THR A 128 -5.67 -2.86 5.23
N GLY A 129 -6.87 -3.45 5.18
CA GLY A 129 -7.95 -3.15 6.13
C GLY A 129 -7.79 -3.85 7.48
N ASP A 130 -6.77 -4.68 7.63
CA ASP A 130 -6.52 -5.47 8.83
C ASP A 130 -5.51 -4.75 9.75
N LEU A 131 -5.95 -4.37 10.95
CA LEU A 131 -5.13 -3.68 11.94
C LEU A 131 -4.00 -4.56 12.54
N GLU A 132 -4.01 -5.86 12.29
CA GLU A 132 -2.90 -6.74 12.69
C GLU A 132 -1.71 -6.64 11.74
N THR A 133 -1.97 -6.31 10.48
CA THR A 133 -0.94 -6.18 9.44
C THR A 133 -0.66 -4.74 9.04
N PHE A 134 -1.61 -3.84 9.26
CA PHE A 134 -1.46 -2.40 9.03
C PHE A 134 -2.19 -1.60 10.12
N PRO A 135 -1.57 -1.37 11.28
CA PRO A 135 -2.23 -0.78 12.46
C PRO A 135 -2.38 0.74 12.39
N PHE A 136 -2.30 1.35 11.22
CA PHE A 136 -2.28 2.79 11.05
C PHE A 136 -3.56 3.31 10.40
N VAL A 137 -3.88 4.56 10.70
CA VAL A 137 -4.95 5.28 9.99
C VAL A 137 -4.48 5.60 8.58
N THR A 138 -5.29 5.25 7.60
CA THR A 138 -5.04 5.59 6.20
C THR A 138 -5.46 7.04 5.95
N THR A 139 -4.53 7.96 6.09
CA THR A 139 -4.77 9.41 5.85
C THR A 139 -4.18 9.88 4.53
N ASP A 140 -3.26 9.12 3.96
CA ASP A 140 -2.59 9.44 2.70
C ASP A 140 -2.97 8.43 1.63
N ILE A 141 -3.16 8.89 0.41
CA ILE A 141 -3.48 8.06 -0.74
C ILE A 141 -2.19 7.48 -1.36
N ASN A 142 -1.06 8.12 -1.11
CA ASN A 142 0.22 7.73 -1.67
C ASN A 142 1.31 7.63 -0.60
N TYR A 143 1.54 6.42 -0.14
CA TYR A 143 2.66 6.09 0.74
C TYR A 143 3.96 5.78 0.00
N GLY A 144 3.96 5.84 -1.34
CA GLY A 144 5.14 5.59 -2.16
C GLY A 144 6.26 6.58 -1.85
N ARG A 145 7.48 6.06 -1.75
CA ARG A 145 8.70 6.85 -1.62
C ARG A 145 9.65 6.43 -2.74
N GLU A 146 10.04 7.42 -3.53
CA GLU A 146 10.99 7.21 -4.63
C GLU A 146 12.41 7.24 -4.07
N LEU A 147 13.16 6.17 -4.31
CA LEU A 147 14.56 6.02 -3.94
C LEU A 147 15.49 6.25 -5.14
N GLY A 148 14.93 6.32 -6.34
CA GLY A 148 15.68 6.52 -7.58
C GLY A 148 16.55 5.31 -7.92
N THR A 149 17.85 5.55 -8.14
CA THR A 149 18.81 4.49 -8.44
C THR A 149 19.48 4.00 -7.17
N MET A 150 19.51 2.69 -6.99
CA MET A 150 20.20 2.01 -5.90
C MET A 150 21.23 1.04 -6.46
N GLU A 151 22.50 1.36 -6.36
CA GLU A 151 23.60 0.45 -6.70
C GLU A 151 23.70 -0.68 -5.67
N ASN A 152 24.43 -1.75 -6.00
CA ASN A 152 24.71 -2.83 -5.05
C ASN A 152 25.32 -2.29 -3.76
N GLY A 153 24.77 -2.69 -2.62
CA GLY A 153 25.21 -2.25 -1.30
C GLY A 153 24.71 -0.86 -0.90
N THR A 154 24.05 -0.11 -1.78
CA THR A 154 23.47 1.18 -1.43
C THR A 154 22.40 1.01 -0.37
N ARG A 155 22.49 1.85 0.68
CA ARG A 155 21.54 1.91 1.77
C ARG A 155 20.86 3.27 1.81
N GLN A 156 19.55 3.29 1.90
CA GLN A 156 18.74 4.50 2.09
C GLN A 156 17.75 4.28 3.22
N THR A 157 17.57 5.29 4.07
CA THR A 157 16.55 5.26 5.11
C THR A 157 15.34 6.05 4.65
N VAL A 158 14.18 5.46 4.81
CA VAL A 158 12.90 6.03 4.39
C VAL A 158 12.01 6.21 5.59
N ASP A 159 11.41 7.39 5.70
CA ASP A 159 10.56 7.76 6.82
C ASP A 159 9.09 7.82 6.39
N TRP A 160 8.24 7.16 7.17
CA TRP A 160 6.78 7.26 7.08
C TRP A 160 6.23 7.74 8.42
N PRO A 161 5.82 9.01 8.52
CA PRO A 161 5.00 9.45 9.66
C PRO A 161 3.61 8.85 9.56
N MET A 162 3.22 8.03 10.53
CA MET A 162 1.99 7.27 10.54
C MET A 162 1.26 7.45 11.87
N THR A 163 -0.06 7.64 11.81
CA THR A 163 -0.88 7.67 13.02
C THR A 163 -1.42 6.29 13.32
N ILE A 164 -1.13 5.78 14.51
CA ILE A 164 -1.63 4.48 14.96
C ILE A 164 -3.15 4.57 15.09
N SER A 165 -3.85 3.60 14.53
CA SER A 165 -5.32 3.54 14.64
C SER A 165 -5.77 3.53 16.09
N PRO A 166 -6.79 4.33 16.47
CA PRO A 166 -7.38 4.26 17.82
C PRO A 166 -7.92 2.86 18.16
N TYR A 167 -8.17 2.04 17.16
CA TYR A 167 -8.72 0.69 17.30
C TYR A 167 -7.63 -0.41 17.21
N ALA A 168 -6.36 -0.03 17.05
CA ALA A 168 -5.27 -0.99 17.01
C ALA A 168 -5.13 -1.71 18.35
N THR A 169 -5.00 -3.03 18.30
CA THR A 169 -4.72 -3.84 19.48
C THR A 169 -3.26 -3.72 19.89
N THR A 170 -2.98 -3.91 21.18
CA THR A 170 -1.60 -3.93 21.70
C THR A 170 -0.85 -5.17 21.21
N GLY A 171 0.45 -5.04 21.00
CA GLY A 171 1.33 -6.13 20.59
C GLY A 171 2.23 -5.75 19.42
N ASN A 172 3.14 -6.64 19.09
CA ASN A 172 3.99 -6.48 17.91
C ASN A 172 3.16 -6.71 16.65
N LYS A 173 3.32 -5.81 15.68
CA LYS A 173 2.66 -5.89 14.39
C LYS A 173 3.72 -6.07 13.30
N VAL A 174 3.38 -6.83 12.26
CA VAL A 174 4.25 -7.04 11.12
C VAL A 174 3.70 -6.26 9.94
N VAL A 175 4.42 -5.21 9.54
CA VAL A 175 4.06 -4.38 8.39
C VAL A 175 4.86 -4.84 7.18
N THR A 176 4.16 -5.20 6.12
CA THR A 176 4.78 -5.59 4.86
C THR A 176 5.03 -4.36 3.99
N PHE A 177 6.19 -4.29 3.38
CA PHE A 177 6.54 -3.30 2.37
C PHE A 177 6.61 -3.95 1.00
N ARG A 178 6.23 -3.20 0.00
CA ARG A 178 6.35 -3.54 -1.41
C ARG A 178 7.29 -2.56 -2.06
N ALA A 179 8.24 -3.08 -2.81
CA ALA A 179 9.11 -2.29 -3.66
C ALA A 179 8.88 -2.63 -5.13
N THR A 180 8.95 -1.62 -5.98
CA THR A 180 8.98 -1.74 -7.44
C THR A 180 10.29 -1.12 -7.95
N TYR A 181 10.85 -1.68 -8.98
CA TYR A 181 12.14 -1.26 -9.53
C TYR A 181 12.30 -1.72 -10.98
N GLU A 182 13.34 -1.25 -11.64
CA GLU A 182 13.83 -1.79 -12.89
C GLU A 182 15.24 -2.33 -12.69
N GLU A 183 15.49 -3.55 -13.15
CA GLU A 183 16.79 -4.18 -13.21
C GLU A 183 17.15 -4.47 -14.68
N ASN A 184 18.22 -3.87 -15.19
CA ASN A 184 18.60 -3.97 -16.59
C ASN A 184 17.47 -3.60 -17.59
N GLY A 185 16.64 -2.61 -17.22
CA GLY A 185 15.49 -2.19 -18.03
C GLY A 185 14.28 -3.14 -17.96
N VAL A 186 14.30 -4.13 -17.07
CA VAL A 186 13.19 -5.04 -16.83
C VAL A 186 12.53 -4.67 -15.50
N TYR A 187 11.23 -4.49 -15.54
CA TYR A 187 10.44 -4.21 -14.34
C TYR A 187 10.47 -5.41 -13.37
N GLY A 188 10.65 -5.12 -12.10
CA GLY A 188 10.60 -6.07 -11.03
C GLY A 188 9.82 -5.55 -9.83
N GLU A 189 9.38 -6.46 -9.00
CA GLU A 189 8.79 -6.12 -7.70
C GLU A 189 9.19 -7.16 -6.65
N CYS A 190 9.28 -6.71 -5.41
CA CYS A 190 9.52 -7.58 -4.28
C CYS A 190 8.79 -7.07 -3.04
N THR A 191 8.62 -7.94 -2.06
CA THR A 191 8.06 -7.62 -0.75
C THR A 191 9.02 -8.03 0.36
N PHE A 192 9.01 -7.25 1.44
CA PHE A 192 9.79 -7.54 2.65
C PHE A 192 9.04 -7.01 3.89
N ASN A 193 9.35 -7.52 5.07
CA ASN A 193 8.68 -7.19 6.34
C ASN A 193 9.65 -7.29 7.52
#